data_13775752b4ebc254fdc14c07eef917b5
#
_entry.id   13775752b4ebc254fdc14c07eef917b5
#
_cell.length_a   1.000
_cell.length_b   1.000
_cell.length_c   1.000
_cell.angle_alpha   90.00
_cell.angle_beta   90.00
_cell.angle_gamma   90.00
#
_symmetry.space_group_name_H-M   'P 1'
#
loop_
_entity.id
_entity.type
_entity.pdbx_description
1 polymer ?
#
loop_
_entity_poly.entity_id
_entity_poly.type
_entity_poly.pdbx_seq_one_letter_code
_entity_poly.pdbx_strand_id
1 'polypeptide(L)'
;AYVQAKQSWWEDKATVYAQDEDGAYFLYDMACSAEDYEKLTVGTKIKVTGFKGEWAGEVEIMDATFEIMEGNFVAEALDVTAMLGTDELIKHQNEKVAFKGMTVEAANDAGDAFLYKWDGSGQDGDDLYFNVSYNGATYTFTVESYLCDNTTDVYAAVKALNVGDVIDMEGFLYWYEGVNPHITAVTAGEVASTKSEGVMTYAEYIAAPMDSEVVIEAYVQAKQSWWENQATVYAQDEDGAYFLYDMACSA
;
A
#
# COMPACT_ATOMS: atom_id res chain seq x y z
N ALA A 1 -17.78 17.10 -2.18
CA ALA A 1 -16.87 16.06 -1.65
C ALA A 1 -16.54 16.33 -0.18
N TYR A 2 -15.76 15.46 0.42
CA TYR A 2 -15.37 15.53 1.84
C TYR A 2 -13.86 15.42 1.94
N VAL A 3 -13.24 16.28 2.76
CA VAL A 3 -11.79 16.28 3.01
C VAL A 3 -11.35 14.91 3.55
N GLN A 4 -10.36 14.28 2.94
CA GLN A 4 -9.78 13.03 3.41
C GLN A 4 -8.36 13.25 3.96
N ALA A 5 -7.61 14.18 3.37
CA ALA A 5 -6.32 14.63 3.85
C ALA A 5 -6.01 16.03 3.30
N LYS A 6 -5.09 16.71 3.93
CA LYS A 6 -4.58 18.00 3.46
C LYS A 6 -3.08 18.10 3.68
N GLN A 7 -2.39 18.75 2.75
CA GLN A 7 -1.00 19.14 2.91
C GLN A 7 -0.88 20.33 3.87
N SER A 8 0.33 20.62 4.31
CA SER A 8 0.65 21.79 5.12
C SER A 8 0.18 23.08 4.45
N TRP A 9 -0.39 23.99 5.24
CA TRP A 9 -0.78 25.31 4.76
C TRP A 9 0.42 26.13 4.30
N TRP A 10 0.28 26.77 3.16
CA TRP A 10 1.35 27.60 2.58
C TRP A 10 0.76 28.80 1.82
N GLU A 11 1.19 30.02 2.15
CA GLU A 11 0.89 31.25 1.40
C GLU A 11 -0.60 31.43 1.01
N ASP A 12 -1.51 31.29 1.98
CA ASP A 12 -2.96 31.36 1.77
C ASP A 12 -3.53 30.29 0.83
N LYS A 13 -2.90 29.09 0.82
CA LYS A 13 -3.30 27.95 0.01
C LYS A 13 -3.34 26.67 0.82
N ALA A 14 -4.17 25.72 0.37
CA ALA A 14 -4.24 24.36 0.83
C ALA A 14 -4.38 23.39 -0.33
N THR A 15 -3.55 22.36 -0.36
CA THR A 15 -3.72 21.21 -1.25
C THR A 15 -4.43 20.10 -0.47
N VAL A 16 -5.50 19.55 -1.05
CA VAL A 16 -6.44 18.67 -0.34
C VAL A 16 -6.81 17.46 -1.20
N TYR A 17 -6.78 16.28 -0.60
CA TYR A 17 -7.46 15.10 -1.10
C TYR A 17 -8.89 15.10 -0.59
N ALA A 18 -9.85 15.12 -1.50
CA ALA A 18 -11.27 15.09 -1.18
C ALA A 18 -11.97 13.95 -1.91
N GLN A 19 -12.91 13.28 -1.26
CA GLN A 19 -13.62 12.12 -1.82
C GLN A 19 -15.09 12.13 -1.41
N ASP A 20 -15.94 11.57 -2.25
CA ASP A 20 -17.33 11.24 -1.96
C ASP A 20 -17.66 9.82 -2.47
N GLU A 21 -18.93 9.47 -2.50
CA GLU A 21 -19.37 8.13 -2.94
C GLU A 21 -19.16 7.89 -4.45
N ASP A 22 -19.01 8.97 -5.25
CA ASP A 22 -18.91 8.91 -6.70
C ASP A 22 -17.45 8.94 -7.20
N GLY A 23 -16.47 9.34 -6.35
CA GLY A 23 -15.05 9.42 -6.69
C GLY A 23 -14.27 10.41 -5.85
N ALA A 24 -13.03 10.68 -6.28
CA ALA A 24 -12.10 11.51 -5.55
C ALA A 24 -11.49 12.63 -6.40
N TYR A 25 -10.97 13.64 -5.72
CA TYR A 25 -10.49 14.88 -6.30
C TYR A 25 -9.22 15.34 -5.61
N PHE A 26 -8.21 15.72 -6.39
CA PHE A 26 -7.03 16.43 -5.90
C PHE A 26 -7.23 17.92 -6.12
N LEU A 27 -7.29 18.68 -5.03
CA LEU A 27 -7.50 20.13 -5.05
C LEU A 27 -6.14 20.80 -4.86
N TYR A 28 -5.51 21.19 -5.96
CA TYR A 28 -4.17 21.74 -5.94
C TYR A 28 -4.18 23.23 -5.62
N ASP A 29 -3.41 23.63 -4.62
CA ASP A 29 -3.20 25.03 -4.23
C ASP A 29 -4.51 25.84 -4.10
N MET A 30 -5.55 25.22 -3.53
CA MET A 30 -6.85 25.85 -3.32
C MET A 30 -6.72 27.07 -2.40
N ALA A 31 -7.31 28.21 -2.78
CA ALA A 31 -7.28 29.42 -1.97
C ALA A 31 -7.89 29.16 -0.58
N CYS A 32 -7.10 29.35 0.47
CA CYS A 32 -7.46 28.99 1.83
C CYS A 32 -6.77 29.87 2.87
N SER A 33 -7.53 30.65 3.64
CA SER A 33 -6.97 31.36 4.78
C SER A 33 -6.47 30.40 5.88
N ALA A 34 -5.53 30.83 6.71
CA ALA A 34 -5.07 30.04 7.84
C ALA A 34 -6.23 29.65 8.79
N GLU A 35 -7.22 30.56 8.99
CA GLU A 35 -8.40 30.27 9.81
C GLU A 35 -9.29 29.18 9.20
N ASP A 36 -9.51 29.21 7.89
CA ASP A 36 -10.31 28.20 7.21
C ASP A 36 -9.58 26.87 7.05
N TYR A 37 -8.25 26.91 6.92
CA TYR A 37 -7.42 25.71 6.93
C TYR A 37 -7.61 24.87 8.19
N GLU A 38 -7.69 25.48 9.37
CA GLU A 38 -7.96 24.78 10.62
C GLU A 38 -9.32 24.07 10.65
N LYS A 39 -10.28 24.54 9.86
CA LYS A 39 -11.64 23.96 9.73
C LYS A 39 -11.68 22.78 8.75
N LEU A 40 -10.70 22.66 7.85
CA LEU A 40 -10.59 21.56 6.88
C LEU A 40 -10.05 20.30 7.57
N THR A 41 -10.84 19.73 8.46
CA THR A 41 -10.50 18.45 9.11
C THR A 41 -11.02 17.27 8.31
N VAL A 42 -10.46 16.07 8.51
CA VAL A 42 -10.92 14.85 7.87
C VAL A 42 -12.43 14.66 8.09
N GLY A 43 -13.15 14.40 7.01
CA GLY A 43 -14.60 14.26 6.99
C GLY A 43 -15.37 15.57 6.75
N THR A 44 -14.73 16.74 6.80
CA THR A 44 -15.41 18.03 6.53
C THR A 44 -15.95 18.06 5.11
N LYS A 45 -17.26 18.35 4.96
CA LYS A 45 -17.89 18.53 3.66
C LYS A 45 -17.54 19.88 3.08
N ILE A 46 -17.10 19.89 1.83
CA ILE A 46 -16.79 21.11 1.07
C ILE A 46 -17.47 21.10 -0.29
N LYS A 47 -17.91 22.30 -0.71
CA LYS A 47 -18.30 22.57 -2.09
C LYS A 47 -17.21 23.39 -2.75
N VAL A 48 -16.61 22.85 -3.80
CA VAL A 48 -15.45 23.43 -4.48
C VAL A 48 -15.85 23.98 -5.84
N THR A 49 -15.27 25.12 -6.21
CA THR A 49 -15.37 25.72 -7.55
C THR A 49 -13.95 26.02 -8.03
N GLY A 50 -13.60 25.51 -9.21
CA GLY A 50 -12.27 25.69 -9.80
C GLY A 50 -12.24 25.19 -11.24
N PHE A 51 -11.05 25.01 -11.78
CA PHE A 51 -10.83 24.55 -13.15
C PHE A 51 -10.20 23.17 -13.15
N LYS A 52 -10.76 22.25 -13.94
CA LYS A 52 -10.14 20.94 -14.16
C LYS A 52 -8.85 21.13 -14.95
N GLY A 53 -7.77 20.61 -14.42
CA GLY A 53 -6.45 20.57 -15.05
C GLY A 53 -5.84 19.17 -15.00
N GLU A 54 -4.63 19.08 -15.54
CA GLU A 54 -3.83 17.87 -15.52
C GLU A 54 -2.36 18.24 -15.42
N TRP A 55 -1.63 17.53 -14.54
CA TRP A 55 -0.18 17.62 -14.40
C TRP A 55 0.43 16.25 -14.45
N ALA A 56 1.22 15.93 -15.49
CA ALA A 56 1.93 14.65 -15.65
C ALA A 56 1.04 13.39 -15.49
N GLY A 57 -0.24 13.51 -15.88
CA GLY A 57 -1.25 12.45 -15.75
C GLY A 57 -2.11 12.55 -14.48
N GLU A 58 -1.74 13.42 -13.52
CA GLU A 58 -2.59 13.73 -12.38
C GLU A 58 -3.71 14.68 -12.79
N VAL A 59 -4.97 14.27 -12.58
CA VAL A 59 -6.14 15.11 -12.81
C VAL A 59 -6.49 15.88 -11.55
N GLU A 60 -6.43 17.21 -11.64
CA GLU A 60 -6.55 18.08 -10.49
C GLU A 60 -7.57 19.22 -10.72
N ILE A 61 -8.00 19.85 -9.62
CA ILE A 61 -8.78 21.07 -9.65
C ILE A 61 -7.87 22.23 -9.23
N MET A 62 -7.63 23.16 -10.17
CA MET A 62 -6.78 24.33 -10.00
C MET A 62 -7.60 25.61 -9.79
N ASP A 63 -6.91 26.65 -9.27
CA ASP A 63 -7.51 27.96 -9.00
C ASP A 63 -8.82 27.86 -8.20
N ALA A 64 -8.86 26.91 -7.28
CA ALA A 64 -10.06 26.53 -6.57
C ALA A 64 -10.35 27.45 -5.38
N THR A 65 -11.65 27.62 -5.12
CA THR A 65 -12.22 28.16 -3.89
C THR A 65 -13.23 27.19 -3.30
N PHE A 66 -13.56 27.32 -2.03
CA PHE A 66 -14.49 26.41 -1.38
C PHE A 66 -15.45 27.09 -0.41
N GLU A 67 -16.51 26.38 -0.09
CA GLU A 67 -17.47 26.67 0.97
C GLU A 67 -17.56 25.44 1.88
N ILE A 68 -17.48 25.62 3.20
CA ILE A 68 -17.74 24.55 4.16
C ILE A 68 -19.23 24.31 4.26
N MET A 69 -19.63 23.04 4.17
CA MET A 69 -21.02 22.60 4.16
C MET A 69 -21.32 21.72 5.36
N GLU A 70 -22.61 21.55 5.69
CA GLU A 70 -23.02 20.53 6.68
C GLU A 70 -22.86 19.12 6.11
N GLY A 71 -22.31 18.20 6.92
CA GLY A 71 -22.13 16.81 6.58
C GLY A 71 -20.75 16.30 7.02
N ASN A 72 -20.62 14.99 7.12
CA ASN A 72 -19.37 14.31 7.45
C ASN A 72 -19.32 12.97 6.73
N PHE A 73 -18.16 12.66 6.12
CA PHE A 73 -17.86 11.36 5.52
C PHE A 73 -16.35 11.12 5.53
N VAL A 74 -15.95 9.96 5.97
CA VAL A 74 -14.55 9.49 5.91
C VAL A 74 -14.52 8.23 5.05
N ALA A 75 -13.76 8.25 3.97
CA ALA A 75 -13.62 7.11 3.08
C ALA A 75 -12.84 5.97 3.75
N GLU A 76 -13.29 4.75 3.54
CA GLU A 76 -12.48 3.56 3.78
C GLU A 76 -11.49 3.37 2.63
N ALA A 77 -10.32 2.82 2.91
CA ALA A 77 -9.32 2.56 1.88
C ALA A 77 -9.76 1.38 0.98
N LEU A 78 -9.86 1.64 -0.32
CA LEU A 78 -10.13 0.59 -1.30
C LEU A 78 -8.86 -0.23 -1.56
N ASP A 79 -8.90 -1.54 -1.38
CA ASP A 79 -7.79 -2.40 -1.76
C ASP A 79 -7.68 -2.48 -3.30
N VAL A 80 -6.62 -1.87 -3.83
CA VAL A 80 -6.32 -1.81 -5.26
C VAL A 80 -5.10 -2.66 -5.65
N THR A 81 -4.59 -3.49 -4.75
CA THR A 81 -3.38 -4.29 -4.97
C THR A 81 -3.45 -5.10 -6.26
N ALA A 82 -4.56 -5.80 -6.48
CA ALA A 82 -4.75 -6.61 -7.69
C ALA A 82 -4.92 -5.80 -8.98
N MET A 83 -5.14 -4.48 -8.88
CA MET A 83 -5.26 -3.58 -10.04
C MET A 83 -3.92 -3.01 -10.50
N LEU A 84 -2.83 -3.19 -9.71
CA LEU A 84 -1.48 -2.75 -10.09
C LEU A 84 -1.08 -3.34 -11.45
N GLY A 85 -0.60 -2.46 -12.34
CA GLY A 85 -0.20 -2.83 -13.71
C GLY A 85 -1.37 -3.01 -14.68
N THR A 86 -2.62 -2.71 -14.30
CA THR A 86 -3.79 -2.77 -15.18
C THR A 86 -4.36 -1.39 -15.48
N ASP A 87 -5.13 -1.26 -16.57
CA ASP A 87 -5.83 -0.01 -16.94
C ASP A 87 -7.01 0.34 -16.00
N GLU A 88 -7.38 -0.55 -15.08
CA GLU A 88 -8.44 -0.28 -14.10
C GLU A 88 -7.97 0.68 -13.02
N LEU A 89 -6.69 0.60 -12.62
CA LEU A 89 -6.15 1.37 -11.50
C LEU A 89 -6.36 2.88 -11.64
N ILE A 90 -6.15 3.45 -12.83
CA ILE A 90 -6.28 4.89 -13.08
C ILE A 90 -7.70 5.42 -12.83
N LYS A 91 -8.71 4.56 -12.84
CA LYS A 91 -10.10 4.94 -12.57
C LYS A 91 -10.34 5.32 -11.10
N HIS A 92 -9.42 4.93 -10.23
CA HIS A 92 -9.42 5.20 -8.80
C HIS A 92 -8.48 6.34 -8.41
N GLN A 93 -8.04 7.14 -9.39
CA GLN A 93 -7.16 8.28 -9.15
C GLN A 93 -7.71 9.19 -8.05
N ASN A 94 -6.82 9.60 -7.13
CA ASN A 94 -7.10 10.42 -5.95
C ASN A 94 -7.93 9.76 -4.83
N GLU A 95 -8.46 8.56 -5.04
CA GLU A 95 -9.16 7.83 -3.98
C GLU A 95 -8.21 7.43 -2.86
N LYS A 96 -8.76 7.31 -1.66
CA LYS A 96 -8.09 6.64 -0.55
C LYS A 96 -8.01 5.15 -0.84
N VAL A 97 -6.79 4.63 -0.94
CA VAL A 97 -6.50 3.26 -1.36
C VAL A 97 -5.62 2.50 -0.37
N ALA A 98 -5.68 1.18 -0.45
CA ALA A 98 -4.78 0.27 0.25
C ALA A 98 -4.01 -0.61 -0.75
N PHE A 99 -2.78 -0.96 -0.37
CA PHE A 99 -1.92 -1.93 -1.04
C PHE A 99 -1.51 -2.99 -0.01
N LYS A 100 -1.70 -4.26 -0.32
CA LYS A 100 -1.53 -5.37 0.60
C LYS A 100 -0.40 -6.30 0.17
N GLY A 101 0.37 -6.80 1.15
CA GLY A 101 1.39 -7.82 0.92
C GLY A 101 2.48 -7.40 -0.07
N MET A 102 2.85 -6.11 -0.10
CA MET A 102 3.89 -5.59 -0.98
C MET A 102 5.27 -5.87 -0.41
N THR A 103 6.21 -6.34 -1.22
CA THR A 103 7.59 -6.58 -0.77
C THR A 103 8.46 -5.34 -1.02
N VAL A 104 9.17 -4.89 0.01
CA VAL A 104 10.11 -3.75 -0.11
C VAL A 104 11.32 -4.16 -0.93
N GLU A 105 11.61 -3.38 -1.97
CA GLU A 105 12.75 -3.56 -2.86
C GLU A 105 13.82 -2.47 -2.63
N ALA A 106 15.03 -2.71 -3.10
CA ALA A 106 16.07 -1.68 -3.05
C ALA A 106 15.66 -0.43 -3.85
N ALA A 107 15.78 0.73 -3.22
CA ALA A 107 15.48 2.02 -3.85
C ALA A 107 16.65 2.53 -4.75
N ASN A 108 17.85 1.95 -4.58
CA ASN A 108 19.03 2.25 -5.39
C ASN A 108 20.00 1.06 -5.47
N ASP A 109 21.07 1.20 -6.25
CA ASP A 109 22.11 0.18 -6.41
C ASP A 109 22.92 -0.09 -5.12
N ALA A 110 22.86 0.79 -4.13
CA ALA A 110 23.52 0.60 -2.84
C ALA A 110 22.72 -0.32 -1.88
N GLY A 111 21.46 -0.62 -2.23
CA GLY A 111 20.60 -1.47 -1.45
C GLY A 111 19.82 -0.75 -0.35
N ASP A 112 19.72 0.60 -0.44
CA ASP A 112 18.92 1.36 0.51
C ASP A 112 17.42 1.05 0.32
N ALA A 113 16.66 0.92 1.40
CA ALA A 113 15.23 0.63 1.34
C ALA A 113 14.37 1.85 0.95
N PHE A 114 14.90 3.05 1.13
CA PHE A 114 14.25 4.31 0.73
C PHE A 114 15.30 5.37 0.38
N LEU A 115 14.85 6.45 -0.28
CA LEU A 115 15.65 7.64 -0.59
C LEU A 115 14.95 8.88 -0.04
N TYR A 116 15.74 9.86 0.43
CA TYR A 116 15.27 11.23 0.56
C TYR A 116 15.32 11.90 -0.82
N LYS A 117 14.20 12.42 -1.29
CA LYS A 117 13.94 12.84 -2.66
C LYS A 117 14.12 11.70 -3.68
N TRP A 118 13.54 11.91 -4.85
CA TRP A 118 13.51 10.94 -5.95
C TRP A 118 14.91 10.52 -6.46
N ASP A 119 15.93 11.37 -6.28
CA ASP A 119 17.31 11.16 -6.74
C ASP A 119 18.31 10.86 -5.61
N GLY A 120 17.82 10.76 -4.37
CA GLY A 120 18.66 10.51 -3.18
C GLY A 120 19.48 11.73 -2.73
N SER A 121 19.25 12.92 -3.30
CA SER A 121 19.98 14.14 -2.92
C SER A 121 19.43 14.84 -1.68
N GLY A 122 18.33 14.33 -1.13
CA GLY A 122 17.60 14.93 -0.01
C GLY A 122 18.20 14.64 1.36
N GLN A 123 17.47 15.07 2.38
CA GLN A 123 17.80 14.92 3.79
C GLN A 123 16.52 14.69 4.62
N ASP A 124 16.67 14.41 5.91
CA ASP A 124 15.54 14.24 6.81
C ASP A 124 14.60 15.45 6.77
N GLY A 125 13.31 15.20 6.55
CA GLY A 125 12.27 16.20 6.32
C GLY A 125 11.90 16.42 4.85
N ASP A 126 12.67 15.90 3.91
CA ASP A 126 12.27 15.83 2.50
C ASP A 126 11.38 14.59 2.24
N ASP A 127 10.75 14.52 1.08
CA ASP A 127 9.94 13.35 0.67
C ASP A 127 10.75 12.06 0.74
N LEU A 128 10.07 10.96 1.11
CA LEU A 128 10.64 9.63 1.06
C LEU A 128 10.12 8.89 -0.17
N TYR A 129 11.04 8.35 -0.97
CA TYR A 129 10.77 7.49 -2.10
C TYR A 129 11.24 6.08 -1.78
N PHE A 130 10.39 5.09 -1.95
CA PHE A 130 10.73 3.69 -1.71
C PHE A 130 10.09 2.79 -2.75
N ASN A 131 10.78 1.68 -3.04
CA ASN A 131 10.31 0.73 -4.02
C ASN A 131 9.63 -0.46 -3.34
N VAL A 132 8.54 -0.91 -3.94
CA VAL A 132 7.82 -2.12 -3.54
C VAL A 132 7.52 -2.96 -4.76
N SER A 133 7.50 -4.29 -4.61
CA SER A 133 7.14 -5.20 -5.69
C SER A 133 5.85 -5.96 -5.41
N TYR A 134 5.13 -6.26 -6.51
CA TYR A 134 3.96 -7.11 -6.53
C TYR A 134 3.89 -7.85 -7.87
N ASN A 135 3.65 -9.17 -7.83
CA ASN A 135 3.56 -10.02 -9.03
C ASN A 135 4.75 -9.85 -10.01
N GLY A 136 5.96 -9.63 -9.48
CA GLY A 136 7.19 -9.50 -10.28
C GLY A 136 7.39 -8.14 -10.95
N ALA A 137 6.54 -7.15 -10.68
CA ALA A 137 6.71 -5.76 -11.09
C ALA A 137 7.06 -4.89 -9.89
N THR A 138 7.92 -3.89 -10.10
CA THR A 138 8.34 -2.93 -9.07
C THR A 138 7.67 -1.58 -9.30
N TYR A 139 7.24 -0.96 -8.22
CA TYR A 139 6.55 0.33 -8.17
C TYR A 139 7.26 1.26 -7.19
N THR A 140 7.36 2.54 -7.51
CA THR A 140 7.89 3.56 -6.60
C THR A 140 6.74 4.29 -5.93
N PHE A 141 6.73 4.29 -4.59
CA PHE A 141 5.74 4.97 -3.77
C PHE A 141 6.40 6.10 -2.98
N THR A 142 5.61 7.07 -2.57
CA THR A 142 6.12 8.29 -1.95
C THR A 142 5.42 8.57 -0.61
N VAL A 143 6.19 8.93 0.42
CA VAL A 143 5.69 9.69 1.56
C VAL A 143 5.99 11.15 1.26
N GLU A 144 4.97 11.90 0.88
CA GLU A 144 5.09 13.29 0.49
C GLU A 144 5.13 14.17 1.75
N SER A 145 6.19 14.95 1.91
CA SER A 145 6.55 15.63 3.16
C SER A 145 5.61 16.77 3.56
N TYR A 146 4.91 17.38 2.60
CA TYR A 146 3.86 18.36 2.90
C TYR A 146 2.56 17.72 3.41
N LEU A 147 2.34 16.45 3.08
CA LEU A 147 1.20 15.65 3.56
C LEU A 147 1.54 14.94 4.88
N CYS A 148 2.72 14.33 4.96
CA CYS A 148 3.21 13.54 6.07
C CYS A 148 4.67 13.91 6.37
N ASP A 149 4.89 14.91 7.20
CA ASP A 149 6.23 15.38 7.55
C ASP A 149 7.00 14.37 8.43
N ASN A 150 8.26 14.68 8.75
CA ASN A 150 9.15 13.81 9.50
C ASN A 150 8.77 13.60 10.97
N THR A 151 7.66 14.18 11.44
CA THR A 151 7.09 13.92 12.78
C THR A 151 5.98 12.86 12.75
N THR A 152 5.56 12.40 11.56
CA THR A 152 4.46 11.44 11.40
C THR A 152 4.92 10.00 11.57
N ASP A 153 3.99 9.14 12.02
CA ASP A 153 4.26 7.70 12.20
C ASP A 153 4.63 7.01 10.88
N VAL A 154 4.00 7.40 9.76
CA VAL A 154 4.31 6.82 8.44
C VAL A 154 5.73 7.17 7.99
N TYR A 155 6.17 8.40 8.22
CA TYR A 155 7.53 8.82 7.89
C TYR A 155 8.56 8.00 8.68
N ALA A 156 8.32 7.83 9.99
CA ALA A 156 9.16 6.99 10.83
C ALA A 156 9.12 5.51 10.42
N ALA A 157 7.95 4.99 10.04
CA ALA A 157 7.79 3.60 9.59
C ALA A 157 8.59 3.32 8.31
N VAL A 158 8.50 4.20 7.30
CA VAL A 158 9.26 4.02 6.04
C VAL A 158 10.78 4.09 6.29
N LYS A 159 11.25 4.97 7.18
CA LYS A 159 12.68 5.02 7.58
C LYS A 159 13.17 3.76 8.29
N ALA A 160 12.28 2.96 8.86
CA ALA A 160 12.61 1.72 9.55
C ALA A 160 12.54 0.48 8.65
N LEU A 161 12.10 0.60 7.39
CA LEU A 161 11.99 -0.51 6.44
C LEU A 161 13.36 -1.11 6.09
N ASN A 162 13.34 -2.41 5.83
CA ASN A 162 14.45 -3.13 5.25
C ASN A 162 14.02 -3.75 3.91
N VAL A 163 14.94 -3.89 2.99
CA VAL A 163 14.70 -4.64 1.75
C VAL A 163 14.29 -6.08 2.08
N GLY A 164 13.19 -6.53 1.50
CA GLY A 164 12.59 -7.83 1.76
C GLY A 164 11.46 -7.82 2.81
N ASP A 165 11.24 -6.71 3.52
CA ASP A 165 10.07 -6.58 4.40
C ASP A 165 8.79 -6.68 3.57
N VAL A 166 7.77 -7.37 4.11
CA VAL A 166 6.43 -7.38 3.53
C VAL A 166 5.56 -6.41 4.30
N ILE A 167 4.90 -5.51 3.58
CA ILE A 167 4.14 -4.40 4.16
C ILE A 167 2.76 -4.24 3.54
N ASP A 168 1.83 -3.76 4.36
CA ASP A 168 0.56 -3.19 3.94
C ASP A 168 0.63 -1.68 4.03
N MET A 169 -0.02 -0.99 3.11
CA MET A 169 0.02 0.46 3.04
C MET A 169 -1.37 1.03 2.76
N GLU A 170 -1.61 2.23 3.27
CA GLU A 170 -2.74 3.07 2.87
C GLU A 170 -2.23 4.45 2.43
N GLY A 171 -2.96 5.09 1.53
CA GLY A 171 -2.65 6.42 1.04
C GLY A 171 -3.66 6.91 0.02
N PHE A 172 -3.24 7.84 -0.82
CA PHE A 172 -4.04 8.38 -1.91
C PHE A 172 -3.40 8.03 -3.24
N LEU A 173 -4.21 7.59 -4.21
CA LEU A 173 -3.72 7.16 -5.52
C LEU A 173 -3.36 8.38 -6.38
N TYR A 174 -2.23 8.99 -6.06
CA TYR A 174 -1.64 10.06 -6.87
C TYR A 174 -0.97 9.50 -8.12
N TRP A 175 -0.86 10.34 -9.15
CA TRP A 175 -0.30 9.96 -10.45
C TRP A 175 0.77 10.95 -10.90
N TYR A 176 1.96 10.46 -11.23
CA TYR A 176 3.03 11.27 -11.82
C TYR A 176 3.76 10.43 -12.87
N GLU A 177 3.43 10.68 -14.16
CA GLU A 177 3.93 9.86 -15.29
C GLU A 177 3.67 8.35 -15.13
N GLY A 178 2.79 7.96 -14.20
CA GLY A 178 2.46 6.62 -13.79
C GLY A 178 1.92 6.57 -12.37
N VAL A 179 1.67 5.38 -11.86
CA VAL A 179 1.21 5.20 -10.47
C VAL A 179 2.29 5.64 -9.48
N ASN A 180 1.98 6.63 -8.65
CA ASN A 180 2.87 7.16 -7.61
C ASN A 180 2.04 7.55 -6.36
N PRO A 181 1.49 6.59 -5.61
CA PRO A 181 0.63 6.88 -4.48
C PRO A 181 1.37 7.67 -3.39
N HIS A 182 0.67 8.63 -2.78
CA HIS A 182 1.13 9.32 -1.57
C HIS A 182 0.69 8.52 -0.34
N ILE A 183 1.63 7.82 0.27
CA ILE A 183 1.39 6.88 1.38
C ILE A 183 1.27 7.63 2.70
N THR A 184 0.23 7.30 3.47
CA THR A 184 -0.10 7.92 4.76
C THR A 184 -0.07 6.94 5.94
N ALA A 185 0.01 5.64 5.66
CA ALA A 185 0.19 4.61 6.69
C ALA A 185 0.96 3.41 6.13
N VAL A 186 1.83 2.83 6.96
CA VAL A 186 2.56 1.58 6.68
C VAL A 186 2.45 0.69 7.90
N THR A 187 2.11 -0.58 7.69
CA THR A 187 2.06 -1.62 8.72
C THR A 187 2.77 -2.87 8.21
N ALA A 188 3.16 -3.77 9.13
CA ALA A 188 3.64 -5.09 8.71
C ALA A 188 2.53 -5.79 7.92
N GLY A 189 2.85 -6.23 6.72
CA GLY A 189 1.95 -6.98 5.86
C GLY A 189 2.00 -8.47 6.16
N GLU A 190 0.96 -9.16 5.75
CA GLU A 190 1.03 -10.61 5.69
C GLU A 190 1.66 -11.00 4.35
N VAL A 191 2.59 -11.95 4.37
CA VAL A 191 3.10 -12.55 3.14
C VAL A 191 1.91 -13.18 2.44
N ALA A 192 1.53 -12.67 1.27
CA ALA A 192 0.49 -13.31 0.49
C ALA A 192 0.92 -14.75 0.24
N SER A 193 0.18 -15.69 0.80
CA SER A 193 0.47 -17.11 0.59
C SER A 193 0.42 -17.39 -0.92
N THR A 194 1.54 -17.77 -1.52
CA THR A 194 1.61 -18.22 -2.92
C THR A 194 0.94 -19.59 -3.12
N LYS A 195 0.28 -20.08 -2.07
CA LYS A 195 -0.37 -21.39 -2.04
C LYS A 195 -1.63 -21.39 -2.87
N SER A 196 -1.89 -22.51 -3.50
CA SER A 196 -3.10 -22.72 -4.31
C SER A 196 -4.38 -22.59 -3.47
N GLU A 197 -5.50 -22.27 -4.11
CA GLU A 197 -6.79 -22.16 -3.43
C GLU A 197 -7.14 -23.44 -2.63
N GLY A 198 -7.50 -23.27 -1.35
CA GLY A 198 -7.82 -24.38 -0.44
C GLY A 198 -6.62 -25.03 0.25
N VAL A 199 -5.41 -24.51 0.03
CA VAL A 199 -4.20 -24.94 0.74
C VAL A 199 -4.02 -24.12 2.01
N MET A 200 -3.77 -24.80 3.13
CA MET A 200 -3.55 -24.17 4.43
C MET A 200 -2.17 -23.51 4.52
N THR A 201 -2.13 -22.35 5.19
CA THR A 201 -0.88 -21.79 5.69
C THR A 201 -0.29 -22.68 6.81
N TYR A 202 1.00 -22.52 7.11
CA TYR A 202 1.61 -23.27 8.22
C TYR A 202 0.94 -22.96 9.57
N ALA A 203 0.53 -21.72 9.79
CA ALA A 203 -0.20 -21.32 11.00
C ALA A 203 -1.56 -22.02 11.12
N GLU A 204 -2.32 -22.11 10.02
CA GLU A 204 -3.58 -22.85 9.98
C GLU A 204 -3.38 -24.34 10.19
N TYR A 205 -2.33 -24.94 9.59
CA TYR A 205 -1.97 -26.33 9.81
C TYR A 205 -1.65 -26.61 11.28
N ILE A 206 -0.84 -25.76 11.95
CA ILE A 206 -0.52 -25.90 13.37
C ILE A 206 -1.75 -25.74 14.27
N ALA A 207 -2.70 -24.86 13.89
CA ALA A 207 -3.94 -24.63 14.63
C ALA A 207 -5.00 -25.69 14.37
N ALA A 208 -4.86 -26.51 13.33
CA ALA A 208 -5.82 -27.53 12.97
C ALA A 208 -5.97 -28.60 14.08
N PRO A 209 -7.20 -29.07 14.38
CA PRO A 209 -7.40 -30.14 15.34
C PRO A 209 -6.68 -31.44 14.91
N MET A 210 -6.25 -32.23 15.89
CA MET A 210 -5.76 -33.55 15.59
C MET A 210 -6.81 -34.39 14.85
N ASP A 211 -6.37 -35.25 13.94
CA ASP A 211 -7.21 -36.12 13.09
C ASP A 211 -8.09 -35.36 12.07
N SER A 212 -7.92 -34.03 11.90
CA SER A 212 -8.56 -33.31 10.80
C SER A 212 -7.81 -33.50 9.47
N GLU A 213 -8.56 -33.44 8.39
CA GLU A 213 -7.98 -33.40 7.04
C GLU A 213 -7.28 -32.05 6.83
N VAL A 214 -6.04 -32.09 6.32
CA VAL A 214 -5.24 -30.91 6.02
C VAL A 214 -4.71 -30.98 4.59
N VAL A 215 -4.66 -29.83 3.92
CA VAL A 215 -4.09 -29.70 2.57
C VAL A 215 -2.93 -28.71 2.64
N ILE A 216 -1.72 -29.17 2.27
CA ILE A 216 -0.52 -28.34 2.26
C ILE A 216 0.18 -28.39 0.93
N GLU A 217 0.89 -27.32 0.58
CA GLU A 217 1.89 -27.30 -0.50
C GLU A 217 3.27 -27.04 0.10
N ALA A 218 4.25 -27.87 -0.24
CA ALA A 218 5.61 -27.70 0.26
C ALA A 218 6.62 -28.40 -0.65
N TYR A 219 7.88 -28.05 -0.52
CA TYR A 219 8.98 -28.60 -1.31
C TYR A 219 9.63 -29.77 -0.57
N VAL A 220 9.82 -30.90 -1.24
CA VAL A 220 10.50 -32.05 -0.68
C VAL A 220 11.96 -31.73 -0.40
N GLN A 221 12.36 -31.85 0.86
CA GLN A 221 13.74 -31.64 1.31
C GLN A 221 14.50 -32.98 1.42
N ALA A 222 13.83 -34.04 1.91
CA ALA A 222 14.40 -35.38 2.05
C ALA A 222 13.27 -36.42 2.06
N LYS A 223 13.60 -37.65 1.68
CA LYS A 223 12.67 -38.76 1.76
C LYS A 223 13.38 -40.02 2.27
N GLN A 224 12.63 -40.88 2.96
CA GLN A 224 13.07 -42.22 3.32
C GLN A 224 12.94 -43.17 2.11
N SER A 225 13.52 -44.34 2.24
CA SER A 225 13.40 -45.39 1.22
C SER A 225 11.92 -45.77 1.00
N TRP A 226 11.54 -45.90 -0.26
CA TRP A 226 10.20 -46.34 -0.63
C TRP A 226 9.93 -47.76 -0.12
N TRP A 227 8.75 -48.02 0.44
CA TRP A 227 8.31 -49.29 0.97
C TRP A 227 6.79 -49.48 0.75
N GLU A 228 6.39 -50.60 0.18
CA GLU A 228 5.01 -51.03 0.06
C GLU A 228 4.00 -49.95 -0.45
N ASN A 229 4.38 -49.20 -1.47
CA ASN A 229 3.63 -48.09 -2.02
C ASN A 229 3.45 -46.89 -1.08
N GLN A 230 4.40 -46.69 -0.18
CA GLN A 230 4.45 -45.56 0.76
C GLN A 230 5.80 -44.87 0.72
N ALA A 231 5.78 -43.58 1.03
CA ALA A 231 6.96 -42.76 1.23
C ALA A 231 6.78 -41.86 2.46
N THR A 232 7.81 -41.83 3.30
CA THR A 232 7.90 -40.84 4.37
C THR A 232 8.78 -39.70 3.92
N VAL A 233 8.28 -38.46 4.01
CA VAL A 233 8.86 -37.27 3.39
C VAL A 233 9.01 -36.15 4.43
N TYR A 234 10.17 -35.50 4.42
CA TYR A 234 10.37 -34.18 5.02
C TYR A 234 10.14 -33.13 3.96
N ALA A 235 9.18 -32.27 4.17
CA ALA A 235 8.83 -31.17 3.26
C ALA A 235 8.91 -29.84 4.00
N GLN A 236 9.19 -28.77 3.29
CA GLN A 236 9.29 -27.43 3.84
C GLN A 236 8.84 -26.41 2.80
N ASP A 237 8.19 -25.36 3.24
CA ASP A 237 7.96 -24.12 2.50
C ASP A 237 8.63 -22.94 3.23
N GLU A 238 8.34 -21.72 2.83
CA GLU A 238 8.87 -20.51 3.47
C GLU A 238 8.33 -20.29 4.89
N ASP A 239 7.12 -20.79 5.18
CA ASP A 239 6.43 -20.59 6.46
C ASP A 239 6.75 -21.67 7.50
N GLY A 240 7.13 -22.89 7.08
CA GLY A 240 7.37 -23.97 8.02
C GLY A 240 7.73 -25.31 7.40
N ALA A 241 7.83 -26.33 8.27
CA ALA A 241 8.25 -27.68 7.90
C ALA A 241 7.22 -28.74 8.30
N TYR A 242 7.10 -29.76 7.45
CA TYR A 242 6.11 -30.81 7.55
C TYR A 242 6.78 -32.19 7.54
N PHE A 243 6.27 -33.09 8.34
CA PHE A 243 6.65 -34.51 8.31
C PHE A 243 5.46 -35.32 7.81
N LEU A 244 5.60 -35.86 6.61
CA LEU A 244 4.55 -36.64 5.92
C LEU A 244 4.88 -38.11 6.09
N TYR A 245 4.20 -38.75 7.05
CA TYR A 245 4.47 -40.14 7.42
C TYR A 245 3.64 -41.09 6.51
N ASP A 246 4.31 -42.10 5.95
CA ASP A 246 3.71 -43.17 5.15
C ASP A 246 2.71 -42.70 4.08
N MET A 247 3.03 -41.54 3.44
CA MET A 247 2.24 -40.99 2.36
C MET A 247 2.12 -42.00 1.21
N ALA A 248 0.91 -42.24 0.69
CA ALA A 248 0.68 -43.11 -0.44
C ALA A 248 1.49 -42.63 -1.68
N CYS A 249 2.34 -43.47 -2.21
CA CYS A 249 3.26 -43.12 -3.28
C CYS A 249 3.56 -44.36 -4.16
N SER A 250 3.22 -44.27 -5.46
CA SER A 250 3.62 -45.30 -6.45
C SER A 250 5.14 -45.35 -6.65
N ALA A 251 5.67 -46.50 -7.00
CA ALA A 251 7.09 -46.69 -7.27
C ALA A 251 7.62 -45.88 -8.45
#